data_d67af7e6a7f18fb7df4d360c20e78c8a
#
_entry.id   d67af7e6a7f18fb7df4d360c20e78c8a
#
_cell.length_a   1.000
_cell.length_b   1.000
_cell.length_c   1.000
_cell.angle_alpha   90.00
_cell.angle_beta   90.00
_cell.angle_gamma   90.00
#
_symmetry.space_group_name_H-M   'P 1'
#
loop_
_entity.id
_entity.type
_entity.pdbx_description
1 polymer ?
#
loop_
_entity_poly.entity_id
_entity_poly.type
_entity_poly.pdbx_seq_one_letter_code
_entity_poly.pdbx_strand_id
1 'polypeptide(L)'
;IKAPNQGPVAVQTCYGIVGEFSAPPVEKGQFVLMDYRCDHLNPEERKEAPTFLYAMDMGNGKFFLEETSLGLFPPVSLDELKRRLEKRLETRGLQIKSLEHEEHGSYLPMNMPIPDLTQPVLGFGGSAGMVHPASGYMVGSLLRRAPKVAKALSLAMKDPKASSAALAKKGWQTLWPSELRRKQAIYKFGLEKLMRFEEKLLRGFFVEFFSLPTQQWYGFLTNTLSIKELISAMWKMFRKSPWTIKQGLMNMHGRELNLLFKALIVNNK
;
A
#
# COMPACT_ATOMS: atom_id res chain seq x y z
N ILE A 1 -8.02 1.80 -20.25
CA ILE A 1 -7.51 0.45 -20.01
C ILE A 1 -8.60 -0.37 -19.35
N LYS A 2 -8.91 -1.53 -19.93
CA LYS A 2 -9.94 -2.43 -19.40
C LYS A 2 -9.38 -3.31 -18.29
N ALA A 3 -10.15 -3.47 -17.21
CA ALA A 3 -9.84 -4.37 -16.10
C ALA A 3 -11.11 -5.16 -15.73
N PRO A 4 -10.99 -6.40 -15.22
CA PRO A 4 -12.15 -7.17 -14.77
C PRO A 4 -12.83 -6.48 -13.58
N ASN A 5 -14.15 -6.59 -13.50
CA ASN A 5 -14.90 -6.16 -12.32
C ASN A 5 -14.54 -7.05 -11.12
N GLN A 6 -14.30 -6.45 -9.97
CA GLN A 6 -13.94 -7.19 -8.75
C GLN A 6 -14.75 -6.80 -7.50
N GLY A 7 -15.80 -6.00 -7.68
CA GLY A 7 -16.61 -5.49 -6.54
C GLY A 7 -15.96 -4.30 -5.82
N PRO A 8 -16.24 -4.08 -4.53
CA PRO A 8 -15.80 -2.92 -3.79
C PRO A 8 -14.28 -2.71 -3.85
N VAL A 9 -13.86 -1.48 -4.10
CA VAL A 9 -12.44 -1.10 -4.15
C VAL A 9 -12.02 -0.57 -2.78
N ALA A 10 -11.03 -1.20 -2.18
CA ALA A 10 -10.38 -0.68 -0.99
C ALA A 10 -9.57 0.57 -1.36
N VAL A 11 -9.78 1.65 -0.64
CA VAL A 11 -9.16 2.94 -0.93
C VAL A 11 -8.36 3.39 0.28
N GLN A 12 -7.13 3.82 0.06
CA GLN A 12 -6.35 4.56 1.04
C GLN A 12 -6.67 6.05 0.85
N THR A 13 -6.95 6.74 1.96
CA THR A 13 -7.17 8.19 2.00
C THR A 13 -6.23 8.81 3.01
N CYS A 14 -5.80 10.03 2.75
CA CYS A 14 -4.91 10.77 3.62
C CYS A 14 -5.26 12.26 3.59
N TYR A 15 -4.92 12.94 4.68
CA TYR A 15 -4.94 14.38 4.82
C TYR A 15 -3.61 14.82 5.41
N GLY A 16 -2.88 15.67 4.70
CA GLY A 16 -1.53 16.08 5.05
C GLY A 16 -1.33 17.58 5.02
N ILE A 17 -0.38 18.04 5.80
CA ILE A 17 0.05 19.44 5.87
C ILE A 17 1.56 19.55 5.84
N VAL A 18 2.07 20.59 5.18
CA VAL A 18 3.47 21.02 5.24
C VAL A 18 3.49 22.40 5.86
N GLY A 19 4.34 22.58 6.87
CA GLY A 19 4.44 23.87 7.57
C GLY A 19 5.46 23.90 8.68
N GLU A 20 5.44 25.00 9.44
CA GLU A 20 6.22 25.18 10.64
C GLU A 20 5.33 24.99 11.87
N PHE A 21 5.90 24.42 12.93
CA PHE A 21 5.19 24.09 14.17
C PHE A 21 5.82 24.75 15.38
N SER A 22 5.08 24.81 16.50
CA SER A 22 5.55 25.41 17.78
C SER A 22 6.78 24.68 18.34
N ALA A 23 6.88 23.38 18.07
CA ALA A 23 8.05 22.53 18.35
C ALA A 23 8.19 21.50 17.22
N PRO A 24 9.38 20.90 17.01
CA PRO A 24 9.56 19.85 16.01
C PRO A 24 8.66 18.64 16.28
N PRO A 25 7.79 18.24 15.34
CA PRO A 25 6.94 17.05 15.49
C PRO A 25 7.72 15.74 15.46
N VAL A 26 8.89 15.76 14.85
CA VAL A 26 9.87 14.67 14.77
C VAL A 26 11.27 15.23 14.92
N GLU A 27 12.22 14.42 15.36
CA GLU A 27 13.62 14.84 15.46
C GLU A 27 14.21 15.08 14.06
N LYS A 28 15.23 15.92 14.02
CA LYS A 28 15.92 16.28 12.77
C LYS A 28 16.41 15.03 12.03
N GLY A 29 16.07 14.94 10.77
CA GLY A 29 16.43 13.82 9.90
C GLY A 29 15.69 12.52 10.18
N GLN A 30 14.72 12.52 11.10
CA GLN A 30 13.86 11.39 11.38
C GLN A 30 12.57 11.43 10.57
N PHE A 31 11.95 10.27 10.51
CA PHE A 31 10.71 10.02 9.79
C PHE A 31 9.87 9.01 10.58
N VAL A 32 8.61 9.35 10.79
CA VAL A 32 7.60 8.46 11.38
C VAL A 32 6.85 7.77 10.26
N LEU A 33 7.01 6.46 10.15
CA LEU A 33 6.43 5.68 9.06
C LEU A 33 4.95 5.36 9.27
N MET A 34 4.56 4.91 10.46
CA MET A 34 3.18 4.51 10.76
C MET A 34 2.94 4.58 12.28
N ASP A 35 2.51 5.73 12.78
CA ASP A 35 2.18 5.87 14.19
C ASP A 35 0.69 5.65 14.44
N TYR A 36 0.31 4.47 14.89
CA TYR A 36 -1.05 4.08 15.25
C TYR A 36 -1.45 4.42 16.69
N ARG A 37 -0.67 5.21 17.44
CA ARG A 37 -1.12 5.66 18.76
C ARG A 37 -2.43 6.43 18.63
N CYS A 38 -3.41 6.10 19.46
CA CYS A 38 -4.77 6.64 19.42
C CYS A 38 -5.17 7.35 20.72
N ASP A 39 -4.18 7.88 21.44
CA ASP A 39 -4.35 8.62 22.69
C ASP A 39 -5.19 9.91 22.54
N HIS A 40 -5.18 10.50 21.35
CA HIS A 40 -6.00 11.64 20.95
C HIS A 40 -7.49 11.29 20.68
N LEU A 41 -7.83 10.01 20.60
CA LEU A 41 -9.21 9.55 20.33
C LEU A 41 -9.90 9.08 21.62
N ASN A 42 -11.18 9.38 21.76
CA ASN A 42 -12.00 8.86 22.83
C ASN A 42 -12.36 7.36 22.59
N PRO A 43 -12.94 6.64 23.60
CA PRO A 43 -13.22 5.21 23.46
C PRO A 43 -14.16 4.84 22.30
N GLU A 44 -15.12 5.70 21.93
CA GLU A 44 -16.04 5.44 20.82
C GLU A 44 -15.34 5.63 19.47
N GLU A 45 -14.56 6.69 19.33
CA GLU A 45 -13.76 6.97 18.12
C GLU A 45 -12.72 5.87 17.84
N ARG A 46 -12.21 5.18 18.89
CA ARG A 46 -11.26 4.05 18.72
C ARG A 46 -11.92 2.78 18.15
N LYS A 47 -13.25 2.71 18.13
CA LYS A 47 -13.99 1.61 17.49
C LYS A 47 -14.16 1.82 15.98
N GLU A 48 -13.95 3.03 15.50
CA GLU A 48 -14.02 3.36 14.08
C GLU A 48 -12.78 2.86 13.33
N ALA A 49 -12.78 3.08 12.01
CA ALA A 49 -11.68 2.70 11.15
C ALA A 49 -10.34 3.31 11.63
N PRO A 50 -9.30 2.51 11.87
CA PRO A 50 -8.02 3.00 12.38
C PRO A 50 -7.28 3.85 11.36
N THR A 51 -6.63 4.92 11.87
CA THR A 51 -5.74 5.79 11.10
C THR A 51 -4.37 5.90 11.77
N PHE A 52 -3.39 6.34 11.04
CA PHE A 52 -2.02 6.49 11.52
C PHE A 52 -1.38 7.77 10.99
N LEU A 53 -0.36 8.22 11.69
CA LEU A 53 0.42 9.40 11.30
C LEU A 53 1.66 8.99 10.51
N TYR A 54 1.88 9.66 9.37
CA TYR A 54 3.21 9.92 8.81
C TYR A 54 3.72 11.27 9.32
N ALA A 55 5.02 11.37 9.60
CA ALA A 55 5.64 12.66 9.90
C ALA A 55 7.10 12.68 9.43
N MET A 56 7.51 13.75 8.77
CA MET A 56 8.84 13.88 8.17
C MET A 56 9.40 15.27 8.41
N ASP A 57 10.71 15.31 8.71
CA ASP A 57 11.50 16.55 8.63
C ASP A 57 11.80 16.83 7.14
N MET A 58 11.26 17.93 6.62
CA MET A 58 11.48 18.39 5.25
C MET A 58 12.70 19.31 5.12
N GLY A 59 13.40 19.59 6.24
CA GLY A 59 14.47 20.55 6.32
C GLY A 59 14.00 21.99 6.49
N ASN A 60 14.94 22.89 6.84
CA ASN A 60 14.69 24.33 6.98
C ASN A 60 13.55 24.69 7.96
N GLY A 61 13.34 23.87 9.02
CA GLY A 61 12.29 24.07 10.02
C GLY A 61 10.88 23.68 9.55
N LYS A 62 10.75 23.09 8.38
CA LYS A 62 9.48 22.63 7.82
C LYS A 62 9.29 21.15 8.04
N PHE A 63 8.05 20.75 8.31
CA PHE A 63 7.66 19.37 8.55
C PHE A 63 6.42 19.02 7.74
N PHE A 64 6.39 17.79 7.24
CA PHE A 64 5.20 17.18 6.66
C PHE A 64 4.56 16.27 7.70
N LEU A 65 3.27 16.44 7.94
CA LEU A 65 2.46 15.57 8.79
C LEU A 65 1.21 15.14 8.03
N GLU A 66 0.91 13.84 8.07
CA GLU A 66 -0.23 13.27 7.34
C GLU A 66 -0.94 12.23 8.20
N GLU A 67 -2.24 12.40 8.39
CA GLU A 67 -3.12 11.38 8.95
C GLU A 67 -3.68 10.54 7.82
N THR A 68 -3.47 9.23 7.87
CA THR A 68 -3.71 8.32 6.76
C THR A 68 -4.51 7.11 7.22
N SER A 69 -5.46 6.64 6.41
CA SER A 69 -6.08 5.33 6.59
C SER A 69 -5.28 4.24 5.87
N LEU A 70 -5.35 3.00 6.34
CA LEU A 70 -5.03 1.86 5.47
C LEU A 70 -6.16 1.71 4.43
N GLY A 71 -5.94 0.88 3.40
CA GLY A 71 -6.98 0.63 2.39
C GLY A 71 -8.27 0.09 3.01
N LEU A 72 -9.38 0.83 2.87
CA LEU A 72 -10.68 0.54 3.48
C LEU A 72 -11.83 0.69 2.47
N PHE A 73 -12.96 0.06 2.78
CA PHE A 73 -14.22 0.28 2.10
C PHE A 73 -15.38 0.24 3.12
N PRO A 74 -16.17 1.33 3.27
CA PRO A 74 -15.99 2.64 2.66
C PRO A 74 -14.69 3.33 3.11
N PRO A 75 -14.15 4.30 2.32
CA PRO A 75 -12.98 5.06 2.70
C PRO A 75 -13.26 6.00 3.88
N VAL A 76 -12.24 6.32 4.68
CA VAL A 76 -12.34 7.38 5.69
C VAL A 76 -12.44 8.74 4.97
N SER A 77 -13.35 9.60 5.42
CA SER A 77 -13.53 10.92 4.81
C SER A 77 -12.34 11.84 5.09
N LEU A 78 -12.11 12.80 4.20
CA LEU A 78 -11.05 13.79 4.38
C LEU A 78 -11.28 14.66 5.61
N ASP A 79 -12.52 15.04 5.88
CA ASP A 79 -12.89 15.84 7.07
C ASP A 79 -12.57 15.08 8.36
N GLU A 80 -12.80 13.77 8.39
CA GLU A 80 -12.46 12.92 9.54
C GLU A 80 -10.94 12.82 9.72
N LEU A 81 -10.17 12.65 8.64
CA LEU A 81 -8.71 12.62 8.71
C LEU A 81 -8.14 13.95 9.19
N LYS A 82 -8.67 15.07 8.66
CA LYS A 82 -8.30 16.43 9.12
C LYS A 82 -8.57 16.58 10.62
N ARG A 83 -9.77 16.26 11.05
CA ARG A 83 -10.18 16.33 12.47
C ARG A 83 -9.25 15.50 13.37
N ARG A 84 -8.87 14.29 12.93
CA ARG A 84 -7.96 13.42 13.68
C ARG A 84 -6.55 13.97 13.75
N LEU A 85 -6.05 14.53 12.65
CA LEU A 85 -4.74 15.20 12.65
C LEU A 85 -4.72 16.38 13.63
N GLU A 86 -5.75 17.24 13.58
CA GLU A 86 -5.89 18.40 14.49
C GLU A 86 -5.92 17.95 15.95
N LYS A 87 -6.73 16.95 16.32
CA LYS A 87 -6.75 16.38 17.67
C LYS A 87 -5.40 15.80 18.09
N ARG A 88 -4.70 15.14 17.16
CA ARG A 88 -3.38 14.56 17.43
C ARG A 88 -2.35 15.64 17.70
N LEU A 89 -2.38 16.74 16.97
CA LEU A 89 -1.52 17.90 17.21
C LEU A 89 -1.82 18.53 18.57
N GLU A 90 -3.08 18.77 18.87
CA GLU A 90 -3.53 19.32 20.16
C GLU A 90 -3.07 18.45 21.34
N THR A 91 -3.30 17.13 21.27
CA THR A 91 -2.87 16.18 22.30
C THR A 91 -1.35 16.18 22.52
N ARG A 92 -0.59 16.48 21.48
CA ARG A 92 0.88 16.59 21.54
C ARG A 92 1.36 18.01 21.90
N GLY A 93 0.46 18.96 22.14
CA GLY A 93 0.81 20.35 22.43
C GLY A 93 1.48 21.07 21.25
N LEU A 94 1.24 20.62 20.02
CA LEU A 94 1.79 21.20 18.80
C LEU A 94 0.81 22.19 18.19
N GLN A 95 1.29 23.39 17.87
CA GLN A 95 0.54 24.41 17.17
C GLN A 95 1.16 24.65 15.79
N ILE A 96 0.34 24.82 14.78
CA ILE A 96 0.77 25.24 13.43
C ILE A 96 1.11 26.73 13.48
N LYS A 97 2.36 27.09 13.21
CA LYS A 97 2.83 28.49 13.11
C LYS A 97 2.60 29.05 11.73
N SER A 98 2.91 28.29 10.71
CA SER A 98 2.65 28.64 9.32
C SER A 98 2.27 27.38 8.54
N LEU A 99 1.28 27.50 7.67
CA LEU A 99 0.86 26.46 6.74
C LEU A 99 1.34 26.84 5.34
N GLU A 100 2.19 26.00 4.75
CA GLU A 100 2.71 26.24 3.39
C GLU A 100 1.92 25.46 2.34
N HIS A 101 1.53 24.23 2.66
CA HIS A 101 0.80 23.37 1.76
C HIS A 101 -0.17 22.49 2.53
N GLU A 102 -1.34 22.28 1.97
CA GLU A 102 -2.36 21.37 2.47
C GLU A 102 -2.63 20.32 1.38
N GLU A 103 -2.37 19.06 1.70
CA GLU A 103 -2.60 17.95 0.81
C GLU A 103 -3.96 17.33 1.12
N HIS A 104 -4.89 17.44 0.17
CA HIS A 104 -6.15 16.72 0.18
C HIS A 104 -5.94 15.39 -0.51
N GLY A 105 -5.71 14.36 0.30
CA GLY A 105 -5.20 13.09 -0.15
C GLY A 105 -6.07 12.36 -1.12
N SER A 106 -5.39 11.83 -2.04
CA SER A 106 -5.88 11.01 -3.14
C SER A 106 -6.62 9.78 -2.62
N TYR A 107 -7.75 9.48 -3.22
CA TYR A 107 -8.37 8.16 -3.14
C TYR A 107 -7.49 7.15 -3.89
N LEU A 108 -6.50 6.58 -3.20
CA LEU A 108 -5.59 5.61 -3.79
C LEU A 108 -6.21 4.21 -3.78
N PRO A 109 -6.61 3.64 -4.92
CA PRO A 109 -7.21 2.31 -4.95
C PRO A 109 -6.13 1.23 -4.75
N MET A 110 -6.29 0.43 -3.69
CA MET A 110 -5.28 -0.54 -3.25
C MET A 110 -5.45 -1.93 -3.88
N ASN A 111 -6.68 -2.40 -4.04
CA ASN A 111 -6.96 -3.77 -4.47
C ASN A 111 -7.38 -3.90 -5.93
N MET A 112 -7.01 -2.95 -6.79
CA MET A 112 -7.36 -2.99 -8.22
C MET A 112 -6.94 -4.30 -8.89
N PRO A 113 -7.75 -4.86 -9.80
CA PRO A 113 -7.37 -6.04 -10.56
C PRO A 113 -6.19 -5.72 -11.48
N ILE A 114 -5.43 -6.75 -11.82
CA ILE A 114 -4.50 -6.64 -12.94
C ILE A 114 -5.34 -6.44 -14.20
N PRO A 115 -4.99 -5.46 -15.06
CA PRO A 115 -5.72 -5.23 -16.31
C PRO A 115 -5.73 -6.46 -17.22
N ASP A 116 -6.62 -6.46 -18.20
CA ASP A 116 -6.56 -7.43 -19.30
C ASP A 116 -5.23 -7.24 -20.07
N LEU A 117 -4.37 -8.25 -20.00
CA LEU A 117 -3.04 -8.23 -20.61
C LEU A 117 -3.04 -8.49 -22.14
N THR A 118 -4.24 -8.71 -22.73
CA THR A 118 -4.41 -8.94 -24.16
C THR A 118 -4.80 -7.66 -24.91
N GLN A 119 -5.14 -6.58 -24.19
CA GLN A 119 -5.58 -5.33 -24.80
C GLN A 119 -4.45 -4.66 -25.59
N PRO A 120 -4.77 -3.96 -26.71
CA PRO A 120 -3.78 -3.39 -27.62
C PRO A 120 -3.08 -2.14 -27.09
N VAL A 121 -3.57 -1.56 -25.98
CA VAL A 121 -2.99 -0.36 -25.34
C VAL A 121 -2.25 -0.80 -24.10
N LEU A 122 -0.95 -0.50 -24.04
CA LEU A 122 -0.13 -0.73 -22.85
C LEU A 122 -0.32 0.40 -21.85
N GLY A 123 -0.74 0.06 -20.63
CA GLY A 123 -0.75 0.98 -19.48
C GLY A 123 0.55 0.90 -18.70
N PHE A 124 0.80 1.94 -17.90
CA PHE A 124 1.89 1.97 -16.93
C PHE A 124 1.44 2.74 -15.67
N GLY A 125 2.00 2.43 -14.51
CA GLY A 125 1.59 3.05 -13.25
C GLY A 125 0.22 2.58 -12.74
N GLY A 126 -0.56 3.49 -12.19
CA GLY A 126 -1.89 3.21 -11.63
C GLY A 126 -2.83 2.55 -12.62
N SER A 127 -2.85 3.01 -13.89
CA SER A 127 -3.68 2.45 -14.96
C SER A 127 -3.30 1.00 -15.32
N ALA A 128 -2.08 0.58 -14.98
CA ALA A 128 -1.62 -0.80 -15.14
C ALA A 128 -1.76 -1.65 -13.87
N GLY A 129 -2.44 -1.15 -12.82
CA GLY A 129 -2.60 -1.86 -11.56
C GLY A 129 -1.30 -2.03 -10.77
N MET A 130 -0.33 -1.12 -10.94
CA MET A 130 1.00 -1.24 -10.33
C MET A 130 1.06 -0.73 -8.88
N VAL A 131 -0.02 -0.18 -8.33
CA VAL A 131 -0.12 0.17 -6.92
C VAL A 131 0.05 -1.09 -6.08
N HIS A 132 0.93 -1.04 -5.09
CA HIS A 132 1.19 -2.17 -4.20
C HIS A 132 0.01 -2.36 -3.23
N PRO A 133 -0.67 -3.51 -3.22
CA PRO A 133 -1.93 -3.67 -2.46
C PRO A 133 -1.78 -3.50 -0.95
N ALA A 134 -0.62 -3.80 -0.40
CA ALA A 134 -0.41 -3.78 1.05
C ALA A 134 0.23 -2.49 1.57
N SER A 135 0.82 -1.66 0.70
CA SER A 135 1.52 -0.44 1.14
C SER A 135 1.09 0.83 0.40
N GLY A 136 0.37 0.73 -0.72
CA GLY A 136 0.11 1.86 -1.61
C GLY A 136 1.33 2.32 -2.43
N TYR A 137 2.51 1.79 -2.16
CA TYR A 137 3.74 2.22 -2.82
C TYR A 137 3.73 1.91 -4.31
N MET A 138 4.19 2.84 -5.12
CA MET A 138 4.22 2.66 -6.56
C MET A 138 5.54 3.15 -7.18
N VAL A 139 6.07 4.30 -6.77
CA VAL A 139 7.20 4.99 -7.43
C VAL A 139 8.42 4.09 -7.59
N GLY A 140 8.89 3.43 -6.54
CA GLY A 140 10.04 2.52 -6.62
C GLY A 140 9.81 1.34 -7.57
N SER A 141 8.56 0.84 -7.66
CA SER A 141 8.18 -0.20 -8.62
C SER A 141 8.19 0.31 -10.05
N LEU A 142 7.74 1.55 -10.29
CA LEU A 142 7.79 2.19 -11.62
C LEU A 142 9.22 2.30 -12.10
N LEU A 143 10.10 2.88 -11.27
CA LEU A 143 11.51 3.09 -11.61
C LEU A 143 12.25 1.77 -11.91
N ARG A 144 11.97 0.69 -11.17
CA ARG A 144 12.58 -0.61 -11.42
C ARG A 144 12.04 -1.33 -12.66
N ARG A 145 10.78 -1.09 -13.03
CA ARG A 145 10.10 -1.82 -14.12
C ARG A 145 10.20 -1.09 -15.47
N ALA A 146 10.25 0.25 -15.46
CA ALA A 146 10.32 1.04 -16.68
C ALA A 146 11.49 0.66 -17.59
N PRO A 147 12.75 0.51 -17.14
CA PRO A 147 13.86 0.13 -18.02
C PRO A 147 13.67 -1.24 -18.66
N LYS A 148 13.08 -2.20 -17.94
CA LYS A 148 12.82 -3.55 -18.47
C LYS A 148 11.78 -3.51 -19.57
N VAL A 149 10.70 -2.76 -19.40
CA VAL A 149 9.64 -2.59 -20.39
C VAL A 149 10.16 -1.85 -21.60
N ALA A 150 10.88 -0.74 -21.41
CA ALA A 150 11.48 0.04 -22.49
C ALA A 150 12.43 -0.83 -23.34
N LYS A 151 13.31 -1.61 -22.70
CA LYS A 151 14.22 -2.53 -23.40
C LYS A 151 13.45 -3.60 -24.20
N ALA A 152 12.41 -4.20 -23.62
CA ALA A 152 11.62 -5.22 -24.29
C ALA A 152 10.89 -4.67 -25.51
N LEU A 153 10.33 -3.46 -25.41
CA LEU A 153 9.64 -2.79 -26.52
C LEU A 153 10.65 -2.37 -27.61
N SER A 154 11.76 -1.76 -27.22
CA SER A 154 12.83 -1.36 -28.18
C SER A 154 13.36 -2.54 -28.98
N LEU A 155 13.54 -3.70 -28.35
CA LEU A 155 13.93 -4.92 -29.06
C LEU A 155 12.84 -5.44 -29.99
N ALA A 156 11.57 -5.43 -29.56
CA ALA A 156 10.44 -5.89 -30.37
C ALA A 156 10.17 -4.97 -31.57
N MET A 157 10.42 -3.66 -31.44
CA MET A 157 10.27 -2.67 -32.52
C MET A 157 11.33 -2.81 -33.62
N LYS A 158 12.40 -3.59 -33.42
CA LYS A 158 13.38 -3.87 -34.46
C LYS A 158 12.84 -4.81 -35.57
N ASP A 159 11.76 -5.53 -35.27
CA ASP A 159 11.06 -6.32 -36.28
C ASP A 159 10.12 -5.41 -37.10
N PRO A 160 10.41 -5.17 -38.42
CA PRO A 160 9.57 -4.31 -39.24
C PRO A 160 8.13 -4.82 -39.41
N LYS A 161 7.89 -6.10 -39.11
CA LYS A 161 6.58 -6.73 -39.17
C LYS A 161 5.82 -6.74 -37.84
N ALA A 162 6.42 -6.18 -36.79
CA ALA A 162 5.78 -6.13 -35.48
C ALA A 162 4.54 -5.22 -35.51
N SER A 163 3.37 -5.80 -35.31
CA SER A 163 2.14 -5.04 -35.15
C SER A 163 2.08 -4.33 -33.81
N SER A 164 1.31 -3.22 -33.69
CA SER A 164 1.06 -2.53 -32.43
C SER A 164 0.49 -3.46 -31.36
N ALA A 165 -0.37 -4.41 -31.74
CA ALA A 165 -0.91 -5.42 -30.84
C ALA A 165 0.18 -6.38 -30.31
N ALA A 166 1.14 -6.78 -31.16
CA ALA A 166 2.26 -7.63 -30.73
C ALA A 166 3.19 -6.86 -29.76
N LEU A 167 3.44 -5.60 -30.01
CA LEU A 167 4.20 -4.72 -29.12
C LEU A 167 3.50 -4.54 -27.76
N ALA A 168 2.21 -4.26 -27.77
CA ALA A 168 1.43 -4.15 -26.54
C ALA A 168 1.44 -5.44 -25.73
N LYS A 169 1.24 -6.60 -26.37
CA LYS A 169 1.32 -7.93 -25.74
C LYS A 169 2.70 -8.15 -25.12
N LYS A 170 3.79 -7.81 -25.81
CA LYS A 170 5.15 -7.91 -25.28
C LYS A 170 5.36 -7.00 -24.07
N GLY A 171 4.86 -5.78 -24.13
CA GLY A 171 4.88 -4.83 -23.01
C GLY A 171 4.15 -5.38 -21.79
N TRP A 172 2.92 -5.87 -21.95
CA TRP A 172 2.12 -6.45 -20.88
C TRP A 172 2.78 -7.67 -20.24
N GLN A 173 3.31 -8.59 -21.04
CA GLN A 173 4.02 -9.78 -20.53
C GLN A 173 5.28 -9.41 -19.72
N THR A 174 5.98 -8.35 -20.14
CA THR A 174 7.16 -7.84 -19.43
C THR A 174 6.76 -7.12 -18.15
N LEU A 175 5.66 -6.36 -18.20
CA LEU A 175 5.16 -5.61 -17.05
C LEU A 175 4.55 -6.53 -15.98
N TRP A 176 3.82 -7.57 -16.38
CA TRP A 176 3.11 -8.51 -15.51
C TRP A 176 3.52 -9.98 -15.76
N PRO A 177 4.80 -10.35 -15.52
CA PRO A 177 5.19 -11.75 -15.54
C PRO A 177 4.42 -12.56 -14.47
N SER A 178 4.36 -13.88 -14.62
CA SER A 178 3.62 -14.77 -13.72
C SER A 178 3.97 -14.58 -12.24
N GLU A 179 5.24 -14.41 -11.93
CA GLU A 179 5.71 -14.18 -10.56
C GLU A 179 5.07 -12.92 -9.93
N LEU A 180 5.06 -11.79 -10.64
CA LEU A 180 4.46 -10.55 -10.13
C LEU A 180 2.94 -10.67 -9.97
N ARG A 181 2.27 -11.41 -10.85
CA ARG A 181 0.82 -11.69 -10.74
C ARG A 181 0.50 -12.53 -9.51
N ARG A 182 1.32 -13.54 -9.21
CA ARG A 182 1.19 -14.35 -7.99
C ARG A 182 1.44 -13.52 -6.73
N LYS A 183 2.49 -12.71 -6.71
CA LYS A 183 2.77 -11.79 -5.58
C LYS A 183 1.61 -10.82 -5.35
N GLN A 184 1.04 -10.26 -6.42
CA GLN A 184 -0.12 -9.37 -6.33
C GLN A 184 -1.32 -10.07 -5.64
N ALA A 185 -1.56 -11.34 -5.93
CA ALA A 185 -2.62 -12.11 -5.28
C ALA A 185 -2.35 -12.32 -3.78
N ILE A 186 -1.09 -12.62 -3.41
CA ILE A 186 -0.68 -12.78 -2.00
C ILE A 186 -0.86 -11.47 -1.23
N TYR A 187 -0.43 -10.32 -1.78
CA TYR A 187 -0.59 -9.01 -1.14
C TYR A 187 -2.06 -8.62 -0.99
N LYS A 188 -2.90 -8.88 -2.01
CA LYS A 188 -4.35 -8.65 -1.91
C LYS A 188 -5.00 -9.51 -0.84
N PHE A 189 -4.59 -10.78 -0.74
CA PHE A 189 -5.04 -11.65 0.34
C PHE A 189 -4.74 -11.03 1.72
N GLY A 190 -3.52 -10.51 1.91
CA GLY A 190 -3.15 -9.81 3.14
C GLY A 190 -4.01 -8.57 3.40
N LEU A 191 -4.22 -7.73 2.39
CA LEU A 191 -5.07 -6.54 2.51
C LEU A 191 -6.51 -6.87 2.93
N GLU A 192 -7.14 -7.89 2.32
CA GLU A 192 -8.51 -8.32 2.67
C GLU A 192 -8.61 -8.72 4.15
N LYS A 193 -7.53 -9.23 4.76
CA LYS A 193 -7.45 -9.49 6.20
C LYS A 193 -7.40 -8.20 7.01
N LEU A 194 -6.47 -7.33 6.68
CA LEU A 194 -6.21 -6.11 7.45
C LEU A 194 -7.38 -5.13 7.41
N MET A 195 -8.14 -5.08 6.31
CA MET A 195 -9.35 -4.26 6.19
C MET A 195 -10.44 -4.55 7.25
N ARG A 196 -10.38 -5.71 7.89
CA ARG A 196 -11.36 -6.12 8.92
C ARG A 196 -10.80 -6.06 10.34
N PHE A 197 -9.55 -5.65 10.48
CA PHE A 197 -8.91 -5.55 11.77
C PHE A 197 -9.34 -4.26 12.48
N GLU A 198 -9.83 -4.38 13.70
CA GLU A 198 -10.00 -3.26 14.61
C GLU A 198 -8.61 -2.66 14.96
N GLU A 199 -8.58 -1.43 15.46
CA GLU A 199 -7.36 -0.68 15.77
C GLU A 199 -6.36 -1.51 16.59
N LYS A 200 -6.80 -2.10 17.68
CA LYS A 200 -5.93 -2.88 18.58
C LYS A 200 -5.29 -4.08 17.88
N LEU A 201 -6.06 -4.77 17.05
CA LEU A 201 -5.59 -5.95 16.30
C LEU A 201 -4.64 -5.53 15.17
N LEU A 202 -4.98 -4.44 14.47
CA LEU A 202 -4.16 -3.88 13.40
C LEU A 202 -2.82 -3.38 13.93
N ARG A 203 -2.80 -2.65 15.02
CA ARG A 203 -1.59 -2.19 15.68
C ARG A 203 -0.73 -3.36 16.15
N GLY A 204 -1.33 -4.37 16.79
CA GLY A 204 -0.63 -5.60 17.16
C GLY A 204 -0.01 -6.32 15.97
N PHE A 205 -0.73 -6.39 14.84
CA PHE A 205 -0.19 -6.94 13.59
C PHE A 205 1.05 -6.19 13.12
N PHE A 206 1.03 -4.85 13.10
CA PHE A 206 2.18 -4.06 12.67
C PHE A 206 3.36 -4.13 13.64
N VAL A 207 3.15 -4.28 14.94
CA VAL A 207 4.23 -4.57 15.91
C VAL A 207 4.97 -5.85 15.51
N GLU A 208 4.25 -6.92 15.21
CA GLU A 208 4.84 -8.19 14.78
C GLU A 208 5.48 -8.08 13.39
N PHE A 209 4.84 -7.36 12.47
CA PHE A 209 5.37 -7.14 11.13
C PHE A 209 6.71 -6.39 11.14
N PHE A 210 6.81 -5.29 11.86
CA PHE A 210 8.05 -4.51 11.97
C PHE A 210 9.09 -5.14 12.90
N SER A 211 8.73 -6.18 13.68
CA SER A 211 9.70 -7.02 14.40
C SER A 211 10.47 -7.98 13.50
N LEU A 212 10.04 -8.16 12.25
CA LEU A 212 10.80 -8.91 11.25
C LEU A 212 12.14 -8.21 10.95
N PRO A 213 13.18 -8.93 10.49
CA PRO A 213 14.39 -8.31 9.98
C PRO A 213 14.08 -7.25 8.92
N THR A 214 14.81 -6.13 8.95
CA THR A 214 14.59 -4.97 8.04
C THR A 214 14.48 -5.38 6.58
N GLN A 215 15.33 -6.29 6.10
CA GLN A 215 15.25 -6.77 4.71
C GLN A 215 13.91 -7.45 4.38
N GLN A 216 13.26 -8.10 5.35
CA GLN A 216 11.99 -8.81 5.13
C GLN A 216 10.81 -7.83 5.08
N TRP A 217 10.62 -6.97 6.08
CA TRP A 217 9.51 -6.03 6.06
C TRP A 217 9.69 -4.94 4.99
N TYR A 218 10.91 -4.43 4.78
CA TYR A 218 11.21 -3.50 3.70
C TYR A 218 10.97 -4.13 2.33
N GLY A 219 11.49 -5.35 2.12
CA GLY A 219 11.29 -6.07 0.88
C GLY A 219 9.82 -6.44 0.60
N PHE A 220 9.04 -6.68 1.66
CA PHE A 220 7.58 -6.84 1.57
C PHE A 220 6.93 -5.54 1.07
N LEU A 221 7.17 -4.40 1.74
CA LEU A 221 6.56 -3.11 1.41
C LEU A 221 6.96 -2.60 0.01
N THR A 222 8.17 -2.90 -0.43
CA THR A 222 8.71 -2.45 -1.73
C THR A 222 8.56 -3.47 -2.86
N ASN A 223 7.96 -4.63 -2.58
CA ASN A 223 7.77 -5.73 -3.54
C ASN A 223 9.10 -6.25 -4.15
N THR A 224 10.16 -6.31 -3.36
CA THR A 224 11.48 -6.79 -3.81
C THR A 224 11.78 -8.23 -3.42
N LEU A 225 11.04 -8.82 -2.47
CA LEU A 225 11.16 -10.23 -2.10
C LEU A 225 10.76 -11.15 -3.26
N SER A 226 11.42 -12.29 -3.41
CA SER A 226 10.90 -13.41 -4.20
C SER A 226 9.64 -14.00 -3.52
N ILE A 227 8.89 -14.84 -4.25
CA ILE A 227 7.69 -15.50 -3.67
C ILE A 227 8.07 -16.36 -2.45
N LYS A 228 9.21 -17.07 -2.50
CA LYS A 228 9.67 -17.92 -1.40
C LYS A 228 9.99 -17.08 -0.15
N GLU A 229 10.71 -15.98 -0.32
CA GLU A 229 11.04 -15.06 0.77
C GLU A 229 9.79 -14.40 1.34
N LEU A 230 8.84 -13.97 0.48
CA LEU A 230 7.57 -13.39 0.89
C LEU A 230 6.76 -14.36 1.77
N ILE A 231 6.59 -15.61 1.32
CA ILE A 231 5.88 -16.63 2.09
C ILE A 231 6.63 -16.94 3.40
N SER A 232 7.96 -17.05 3.35
CA SER A 232 8.78 -17.30 4.54
C SER A 232 8.65 -16.18 5.57
N ALA A 233 8.69 -14.91 5.13
CA ALA A 233 8.53 -13.76 6.02
C ALA A 233 7.14 -13.75 6.68
N MET A 234 6.07 -13.99 5.90
CA MET A 234 4.70 -14.05 6.42
C MET A 234 4.50 -15.23 7.38
N TRP A 235 5.07 -16.39 7.08
CA TRP A 235 5.03 -17.55 7.96
C TRP A 235 5.77 -17.31 9.27
N LYS A 236 6.95 -16.69 9.21
CA LYS A 236 7.74 -16.31 10.39
C LYS A 236 6.97 -15.34 11.28
N MET A 237 6.36 -14.31 10.70
CA MET A 237 5.50 -13.37 11.41
C MET A 237 4.31 -14.11 12.05
N PHE A 238 3.55 -14.91 11.29
CA PHE A 238 2.42 -15.68 11.78
C PHE A 238 2.79 -16.56 12.97
N ARG A 239 3.91 -17.29 12.90
CA ARG A 239 4.35 -18.16 14.01
C ARG A 239 4.62 -17.39 15.30
N LYS A 240 5.21 -16.19 15.21
CA LYS A 240 5.54 -15.34 16.35
C LYS A 240 4.34 -14.59 16.92
N SER A 241 3.35 -14.29 16.08
CA SER A 241 2.19 -13.49 16.48
C SER A 241 1.41 -14.10 17.64
N PRO A 242 0.83 -13.28 18.52
CA PRO A 242 -0.15 -13.69 19.53
C PRO A 242 -1.35 -14.42 18.91
N TRP A 243 -2.03 -15.25 19.74
CA TRP A 243 -3.17 -16.06 19.28
C TRP A 243 -4.30 -15.23 18.66
N THR A 244 -4.59 -14.06 19.23
CA THR A 244 -5.61 -13.14 18.69
C THR A 244 -5.33 -12.72 17.25
N ILE A 245 -4.08 -12.39 16.92
CA ILE A 245 -3.67 -12.05 15.56
C ILE A 245 -3.76 -13.26 14.64
N LYS A 246 -3.32 -14.43 15.12
CA LYS A 246 -3.44 -15.70 14.37
C LYS A 246 -4.89 -16.01 14.01
N GLN A 247 -5.80 -15.87 14.96
CA GLN A 247 -7.24 -16.07 14.70
C GLN A 247 -7.77 -15.10 13.65
N GLY A 248 -7.44 -13.81 13.74
CA GLY A 248 -7.82 -12.81 12.74
C GLY A 248 -7.31 -13.17 11.33
N LEU A 249 -6.05 -13.62 11.23
CA LEU A 249 -5.45 -14.04 9.97
C LEU A 249 -6.03 -15.35 9.42
N MET A 250 -6.43 -16.28 10.27
CA MET A 250 -7.03 -17.58 9.88
C MET A 250 -8.51 -17.46 9.52
N ASN A 251 -9.22 -16.44 10.00
CA ASN A 251 -10.64 -16.25 9.69
C ASN A 251 -10.83 -15.95 8.19
N MET A 252 -11.31 -16.92 7.42
CA MET A 252 -11.39 -16.88 5.96
C MET A 252 -12.81 -16.53 5.49
N HIS A 253 -12.88 -15.65 4.49
CA HIS A 253 -14.09 -15.29 3.78
C HIS A 253 -13.94 -15.64 2.28
N GLY A 254 -15.02 -15.78 1.53
CA GLY A 254 -14.99 -16.34 0.17
C GLY A 254 -14.04 -15.68 -0.85
N ARG A 255 -13.86 -14.34 -0.76
CA ARG A 255 -12.91 -13.62 -1.65
C ARG A 255 -11.47 -14.03 -1.45
N GLU A 256 -11.07 -14.33 -0.22
CA GLU A 256 -9.69 -14.67 0.13
C GLU A 256 -9.27 -16.03 -0.39
N LEU A 257 -10.20 -17.01 -0.39
CA LEU A 257 -9.95 -18.31 -0.99
C LEU A 257 -9.60 -18.18 -2.47
N ASN A 258 -10.35 -17.36 -3.22
CA ASN A 258 -10.05 -17.10 -4.63
C ASN A 258 -8.66 -16.47 -4.84
N LEU A 259 -8.24 -15.58 -3.94
CA LEU A 259 -6.90 -14.96 -4.01
C LEU A 259 -5.80 -15.98 -3.74
N LEU A 260 -5.99 -16.87 -2.76
CA LEU A 260 -5.06 -17.97 -2.50
C LEU A 260 -4.98 -18.94 -3.71
N PHE A 261 -6.10 -19.32 -4.29
CA PHE A 261 -6.11 -20.14 -5.52
C PHE A 261 -5.34 -19.44 -6.65
N LYS A 262 -5.56 -18.14 -6.88
CA LYS A 262 -4.81 -17.36 -7.87
C LYS A 262 -3.31 -17.34 -7.58
N ALA A 263 -2.91 -17.23 -6.31
CA ALA A 263 -1.50 -17.27 -5.92
C ALA A 263 -0.84 -18.64 -6.20
N LEU A 264 -1.61 -19.72 -6.11
CA LEU A 264 -1.11 -21.09 -6.32
C LEU A 264 -1.14 -21.51 -7.80
N ILE A 265 -2.20 -21.12 -8.54
CA ILE A 265 -2.54 -21.67 -9.88
C ILE A 265 -2.05 -20.80 -11.04
N VAL A 266 -1.50 -19.59 -10.82
CA VAL A 266 -0.94 -18.82 -11.96
C VAL A 266 0.21 -19.59 -12.58
N ASN A 267 -0.15 -20.65 -13.34
CA ASN A 267 0.75 -21.38 -14.22
C ASN A 267 1.07 -20.52 -15.44
N ASN A 268 2.29 -20.70 -15.95
CA ASN A 268 2.76 -20.14 -17.21
C ASN A 268 1.82 -20.56 -18.36
N LYS A 269 0.80 -19.77 -18.66
CA LYS A 269 0.16 -19.74 -19.98
C LYS A 269 0.31 -18.36 -20.58
#